data_e705485c05f2108b6b95497e6584854e
#
_entry.id   e705485c05f2108b6b95497e6584854e
#
_cell.length_a   1.000
_cell.length_b   1.000
_cell.length_c   1.000
_cell.angle_alpha   90.00
_cell.angle_beta   90.00
_cell.angle_gamma   90.00
#
_symmetry.space_group_name_H-M   'P 1'
#
loop_
_entity.id
_entity.type
_entity.pdbx_description
1 polymer ?
#
loop_
_entity_poly.entity_id
_entity_poly.type
_entity_poly.pdbx_seq_one_letter_code
_entity_poly.pdbx_strand_id
1 'polypeptide(L)'
;MAEYLSPGVYVEEYDSGATPMQGVGTSTAGFVGLAERGPVSGQPQLVTSFADYKRMYGGYLSEAAYGMNRFLPYAVEQFFANGGSRAYIMRAVPEDAKAASVTSGVLKISAANPGVWAEDLRVTVAPASKAKTQVLSVSGADLTLKNADGFNPGDVVELFDGKTT
;
A
#
# COMPACT_ATOMS: atom_id res chain seq x y z
N MET A 1 21.13 56.09 -15.20
CA MET A 1 21.61 57.05 -14.19
C MET A 1 20.66 58.22 -14.22
N ALA A 2 19.98 58.51 -13.14
CA ALA A 2 19.16 59.71 -13.04
C ALA A 2 20.09 60.89 -12.82
N GLU A 3 20.02 61.94 -13.68
CA GLU A 3 20.83 63.14 -13.62
C GLU A 3 20.01 64.21 -12.87
N TYR A 4 20.44 64.54 -11.64
CA TYR A 4 19.77 65.52 -10.79
C TYR A 4 20.30 66.91 -11.11
N LEU A 5 19.41 67.80 -11.58
CA LEU A 5 19.76 69.16 -12.12
C LEU A 5 19.84 70.25 -11.08
N SER A 6 19.58 70.01 -9.80
CA SER A 6 19.70 70.99 -8.74
C SER A 6 20.14 70.35 -7.42
N PRO A 7 20.84 71.11 -6.53
CA PRO A 7 21.23 70.60 -5.22
C PRO A 7 20.01 70.37 -4.36
N GLY A 8 19.83 69.12 -3.91
CA GLY A 8 18.71 68.68 -3.07
C GLY A 8 19.01 67.34 -2.40
N VAL A 9 18.18 66.94 -1.49
CA VAL A 9 18.18 65.60 -0.91
C VAL A 9 17.19 64.77 -1.72
N TYR A 10 17.72 63.77 -2.42
CA TYR A 10 16.92 62.82 -3.21
C TYR A 10 16.87 61.50 -2.48
N VAL A 11 15.68 60.93 -2.33
CA VAL A 11 15.49 59.61 -1.80
C VAL A 11 15.31 58.66 -2.98
N GLU A 12 16.30 57.85 -3.23
CA GLU A 12 16.16 56.70 -4.16
C GLU A 12 15.72 55.48 -3.36
N GLU A 13 14.52 54.96 -3.66
CA GLU A 13 14.13 53.65 -3.22
C GLU A 13 14.79 52.59 -4.11
N TYR A 14 15.77 51.93 -3.57
CA TYR A 14 16.36 50.77 -4.19
C TYR A 14 15.55 49.55 -3.82
N ASP A 15 14.87 48.95 -4.79
CA ASP A 15 14.33 47.59 -4.61
C ASP A 15 15.55 46.65 -4.51
N SER A 16 15.89 46.26 -3.31
CA SER A 16 17.06 45.41 -3.02
C SER A 16 16.91 43.99 -3.57
N GLY A 17 15.88 43.72 -4.37
CA GLY A 17 15.64 42.41 -4.93
C GLY A 17 15.50 41.34 -3.83
N ALA A 18 14.98 41.75 -2.66
CA ALA A 18 14.68 40.79 -1.60
C ALA A 18 13.69 39.77 -2.15
N THR A 19 14.23 38.72 -2.72
CA THR A 19 13.43 37.52 -2.96
C THR A 19 12.84 37.11 -1.61
N PRO A 20 11.52 37.12 -1.46
CA PRO A 20 10.93 36.61 -0.25
C PRO A 20 11.47 35.21 -0.04
N MET A 21 12.00 34.92 1.14
CA MET A 21 12.37 33.55 1.51
C MET A 21 11.11 32.73 1.40
N GLN A 22 10.93 32.11 0.24
CA GLN A 22 9.89 31.09 0.08
C GLN A 22 10.26 29.98 1.05
N GLY A 23 9.45 29.81 2.06
CA GLY A 23 9.59 28.66 2.94
C GLY A 23 9.68 27.42 2.07
N VAL A 24 10.77 26.68 2.18
CA VAL A 24 10.89 25.36 1.57
C VAL A 24 9.63 24.61 2.00
N GLY A 25 8.83 24.15 1.04
CA GLY A 25 7.57 23.49 1.34
C GLY A 25 7.84 22.23 2.16
N THR A 26 7.82 22.34 3.48
CA THR A 26 7.97 21.22 4.44
C THR A 26 6.73 20.35 4.52
N SER A 27 5.82 20.49 3.55
CA SER A 27 4.58 19.74 3.47
C SER A 27 4.76 18.30 2.96
N THR A 28 5.99 17.89 2.63
CA THR A 28 6.32 16.51 2.21
C THR A 28 7.38 15.93 3.14
N ALA A 29 7.14 14.75 3.68
CA ALA A 29 8.07 14.04 4.54
C ALA A 29 8.23 12.56 4.14
N GLY A 30 9.35 11.96 4.52
CA GLY A 30 9.60 10.53 4.42
C GLY A 30 9.62 9.89 5.80
N PHE A 31 8.97 8.75 5.95
CA PHE A 31 8.93 7.98 7.20
C PHE A 31 9.33 6.54 6.95
N VAL A 32 10.18 6.02 7.82
CA VAL A 32 10.59 4.61 7.83
C VAL A 32 10.34 4.05 9.23
N GLY A 33 9.71 2.90 9.32
CA GLY A 33 9.47 2.28 10.63
C GLY A 33 8.57 1.06 10.56
N LEU A 34 8.21 0.53 11.73
CA LEU A 34 7.33 -0.61 11.84
C LEU A 34 5.87 -0.20 11.63
N ALA A 35 5.13 -1.06 10.94
CA ALA A 35 3.70 -0.93 10.76
C ALA A 35 3.05 -2.32 10.84
N GLU A 36 1.75 -2.37 11.08
CA GLU A 36 0.99 -3.61 11.21
C GLU A 36 1.01 -4.43 9.92
N ARG A 37 0.83 -3.77 8.79
CA ARG A 37 0.75 -4.37 7.46
C ARG A 37 1.33 -3.43 6.40
N GLY A 38 1.26 -3.82 5.13
CA GLY A 38 1.69 -3.00 4.01
C GLY A 38 2.98 -3.48 3.36
N PRO A 39 3.33 -2.93 2.19
CA PRO A 39 4.48 -3.36 1.41
C PRO A 39 5.80 -3.13 2.16
N VAL A 40 6.73 -4.07 2.01
CA VAL A 40 8.06 -4.06 2.65
C VAL A 40 9.18 -3.92 1.63
N SER A 41 8.86 -3.90 0.34
CA SER A 41 9.82 -3.79 -0.75
C SER A 41 9.27 -2.87 -1.85
N GLY A 42 10.13 -2.44 -2.75
CA GLY A 42 9.80 -1.50 -3.82
C GLY A 42 9.99 -0.04 -3.41
N GLN A 43 9.25 0.85 -4.03
CA GLN A 43 9.32 2.28 -3.72
C GLN A 43 8.46 2.64 -2.50
N PRO A 44 8.88 3.65 -1.72
CA PRO A 44 8.06 4.19 -0.64
C PRO A 44 6.67 4.60 -1.15
N GLN A 45 5.64 4.24 -0.41
CA GLN A 45 4.26 4.51 -0.81
C GLN A 45 3.85 5.93 -0.40
N LEU A 46 3.25 6.66 -1.32
CA LEU A 46 2.70 7.97 -1.05
C LEU A 46 1.36 7.83 -0.31
N VAL A 47 1.23 8.54 0.79
CA VAL A 47 -0.04 8.75 1.51
C VAL A 47 -0.30 10.25 1.65
N THR A 48 -1.55 10.65 1.58
CA THR A 48 -1.99 12.05 1.59
C THR A 48 -2.81 12.42 2.82
N SER A 49 -3.07 11.45 3.67
CA SER A 49 -3.78 11.62 4.94
C SER A 49 -3.46 10.48 5.92
N PHE A 50 -3.74 10.71 7.21
CA PHE A 50 -3.63 9.64 8.20
C PHE A 50 -4.68 8.53 7.99
N ALA A 51 -5.84 8.85 7.43
CA ALA A 51 -6.83 7.84 7.06
C ALA A 51 -6.31 6.90 5.95
N ASP A 52 -5.60 7.47 4.97
CA ASP A 52 -4.94 6.74 3.90
C ASP A 52 -3.84 5.82 4.45
N TYR A 53 -3.01 6.35 5.38
CA TYR A 53 -2.03 5.57 6.11
C TYR A 53 -2.67 4.36 6.82
N LYS A 54 -3.73 4.58 7.59
CA LYS A 54 -4.41 3.49 8.31
C LYS A 54 -4.96 2.41 7.37
N ARG A 55 -5.47 2.80 6.23
CA ARG A 55 -5.97 1.84 5.22
C ARG A 55 -4.86 0.95 4.68
N MET A 56 -3.66 1.50 4.43
CA MET A 56 -2.54 0.78 3.82
C MET A 56 -1.67 0.04 4.84
N TYR A 57 -1.39 0.68 5.96
CA TYR A 57 -0.38 0.24 6.93
C TYR A 57 -0.94 -0.25 8.26
N GLY A 58 -2.23 -0.06 8.48
CA GLY A 58 -2.87 -0.42 9.74
C GLY A 58 -2.94 0.73 10.73
N GLY A 59 -3.35 0.41 11.95
CA GLY A 59 -3.55 1.37 13.03
C GLY A 59 -2.32 1.61 13.89
N TYR A 60 -2.60 1.96 15.14
CA TYR A 60 -1.56 2.12 16.17
C TYR A 60 -1.03 0.76 16.62
N LEU A 61 0.26 0.71 16.83
CA LEU A 61 0.95 -0.48 17.28
C LEU A 61 0.92 -0.58 18.80
N SER A 62 0.64 -1.76 19.35
CA SER A 62 0.63 -1.98 20.78
C SER A 62 2.04 -1.96 21.37
N GLU A 63 2.17 -1.42 22.57
CA GLU A 63 3.44 -1.40 23.29
C GLU A 63 3.93 -2.81 23.64
N ALA A 64 3.00 -3.70 23.98
CA ALA A 64 3.33 -5.06 24.35
C ALA A 64 4.00 -5.84 23.21
N ALA A 65 3.58 -5.60 21.95
CA ALA A 65 4.10 -6.31 20.78
C ALA A 65 5.30 -5.61 20.12
N TYR A 66 5.36 -4.27 20.17
CA TYR A 66 6.30 -3.47 19.37
C TYR A 66 7.27 -2.63 20.23
N GLY A 67 7.03 -2.53 21.54
CA GLY A 67 7.88 -1.79 22.47
C GLY A 67 8.11 -0.34 22.03
N MET A 68 9.36 0.07 22.04
CA MET A 68 9.79 1.42 21.63
C MET A 68 9.74 1.66 20.11
N ASN A 69 9.45 0.66 19.30
CA ASN A 69 9.44 0.79 17.85
C ASN A 69 8.04 1.09 17.28
N ARG A 70 7.05 1.38 18.12
CA ARG A 70 5.65 1.59 17.77
C ARG A 70 5.30 2.97 17.21
N PHE A 71 6.24 3.90 17.11
CA PHE A 71 5.95 5.33 16.95
C PHE A 71 5.63 5.78 15.52
N LEU A 72 5.82 4.95 14.49
CA LEU A 72 5.55 5.34 13.12
C LEU A 72 4.13 5.89 12.90
N PRO A 73 3.03 5.22 13.33
CA PRO A 73 1.67 5.75 13.16
C PRO A 73 1.47 7.11 13.82
N TYR A 74 2.02 7.29 15.01
CA TYR A 74 1.92 8.55 15.75
C TYR A 74 2.67 9.69 15.04
N ALA A 75 3.87 9.42 14.52
CA ALA A 75 4.65 10.41 13.79
C ALA A 75 3.92 10.86 12.50
N VAL A 76 3.34 9.92 11.77
CA VAL A 76 2.56 10.21 10.56
C VAL A 76 1.29 10.99 10.88
N GLU A 77 0.58 10.62 11.95
CA GLU A 77 -0.61 11.36 12.40
C GLU A 77 -0.27 12.81 12.75
N GLN A 78 0.76 13.00 13.59
CA GLN A 78 1.18 14.33 14.00
C GLN A 78 1.67 15.17 12.82
N PHE A 79 2.33 14.57 11.84
CA PHE A 79 2.73 15.26 10.63
C PHE A 79 1.52 15.84 9.88
N PHE A 80 0.48 15.04 9.64
CA PHE A 80 -0.74 15.52 8.97
C PHE A 80 -1.54 16.50 9.85
N ALA A 81 -1.61 16.29 11.16
CA ALA A 81 -2.27 17.20 12.09
C ALA A 81 -1.62 18.60 12.13
N ASN A 82 -0.32 18.67 11.87
CA ASN A 82 0.46 19.92 11.84
C ASN A 82 0.61 20.49 10.43
N GLY A 83 -0.26 20.12 9.48
CA GLY A 83 -0.32 20.75 8.15
C GLY A 83 0.56 20.07 7.09
N GLY A 84 1.12 18.88 7.37
CA GLY A 84 1.75 18.06 6.35
C GLY A 84 0.75 17.64 5.29
N SER A 85 1.16 17.58 4.02
CA SER A 85 0.25 17.25 2.91
C SER A 85 0.62 15.95 2.19
N ARG A 86 1.88 15.52 2.25
CA ARG A 86 2.37 14.30 1.58
C ARG A 86 3.35 13.58 2.47
N ALA A 87 3.17 12.28 2.64
CA ALA A 87 4.13 11.44 3.33
C ALA A 87 4.49 10.22 2.48
N TYR A 88 5.77 9.96 2.34
CA TYR A 88 6.28 8.73 1.74
C TYR A 88 6.62 7.76 2.85
N ILE A 89 5.98 6.61 2.83
CA ILE A 89 6.10 5.62 3.89
C ILE A 89 6.84 4.39 3.37
N MET A 90 7.84 3.95 4.13
CA MET A 90 8.53 2.67 3.93
C MET A 90 8.42 1.84 5.19
N ARG A 91 7.79 0.68 5.08
CA ARG A 91 7.67 -0.25 6.19
C ARG A 91 8.96 -1.03 6.37
N ALA A 92 9.48 -1.06 7.57
CA ALA A 92 10.54 -1.96 7.98
C ALA A 92 9.93 -3.20 8.64
N VAL A 93 10.56 -4.36 8.43
CA VAL A 93 10.21 -5.62 9.10
C VAL A 93 11.50 -6.34 9.47
N PRO A 94 11.50 -7.23 10.48
CA PRO A 94 12.61 -8.13 10.74
C PRO A 94 12.93 -9.00 9.53
N GLU A 95 14.18 -9.44 9.39
CA GLU A 95 14.63 -10.26 8.26
C GLU A 95 13.93 -11.62 8.20
N ASP A 96 13.53 -12.15 9.34
CA ASP A 96 12.82 -13.42 9.49
C ASP A 96 11.31 -13.30 9.36
N ALA A 97 10.76 -12.10 9.10
CA ALA A 97 9.33 -11.88 8.95
C ALA A 97 8.75 -12.67 7.77
N LYS A 98 7.69 -13.42 8.02
CA LYS A 98 7.04 -14.28 7.04
C LYS A 98 5.62 -13.81 6.75
N ALA A 99 5.20 -13.99 5.49
CA ALA A 99 3.82 -13.85 5.10
C ALA A 99 3.05 -15.13 5.47
N ALA A 100 1.88 -14.98 6.06
CA ALA A 100 1.00 -16.11 6.32
C ALA A 100 0.59 -16.79 5.00
N SER A 101 0.55 -18.11 5.00
CA SER A 101 0.12 -18.88 3.83
C SER A 101 -0.61 -20.15 4.24
N VAL A 102 -1.60 -20.51 3.44
CA VAL A 102 -2.37 -21.75 3.62
C VAL A 102 -2.53 -22.45 2.26
N THR A 103 -2.49 -23.77 2.29
CA THR A 103 -2.77 -24.58 1.09
C THR A 103 -4.09 -25.29 1.32
N SER A 104 -5.02 -25.14 0.40
CA SER A 104 -6.31 -25.81 0.37
C SER A 104 -6.48 -26.51 -0.97
N GLY A 105 -6.38 -27.84 -0.96
CA GLY A 105 -6.35 -28.62 -2.19
C GLY A 105 -5.18 -28.22 -3.09
N VAL A 106 -5.47 -27.77 -4.29
CA VAL A 106 -4.48 -27.32 -5.29
C VAL A 106 -4.14 -25.82 -5.17
N LEU A 107 -4.87 -25.09 -4.33
CA LEU A 107 -4.70 -23.64 -4.17
C LEU A 107 -3.72 -23.34 -3.03
N LYS A 108 -2.69 -22.58 -3.33
CA LYS A 108 -1.83 -21.96 -2.33
C LYS A 108 -2.21 -20.47 -2.22
N ILE A 109 -2.71 -20.11 -1.06
CA ILE A 109 -3.12 -18.73 -0.75
C ILE A 109 -2.08 -18.15 0.19
N SER A 110 -1.54 -16.99 -0.14
CA SER A 110 -0.52 -16.33 0.67
C SER A 110 -0.91 -14.86 0.90
N ALA A 111 -0.63 -14.37 2.10
CA ALA A 111 -0.76 -12.94 2.38
C ALA A 111 0.21 -12.14 1.51
N ALA A 112 -0.22 -10.99 1.04
CA ALA A 112 0.60 -10.13 0.18
C ALA A 112 1.84 -9.56 0.88
N ASN A 113 1.79 -9.47 2.21
CA ASN A 113 2.84 -8.86 3.01
C ASN A 113 3.04 -9.64 4.31
N PRO A 114 4.26 -9.67 4.88
CA PRO A 114 4.51 -10.33 6.15
C PRO A 114 3.84 -9.61 7.32
N GLY A 115 3.48 -10.36 8.35
CA GLY A 115 2.92 -9.86 9.59
C GLY A 115 1.81 -10.73 10.14
N VAL A 116 1.58 -10.64 11.44
CA VAL A 116 0.56 -11.40 12.18
C VAL A 116 -0.88 -11.02 11.80
N TRP A 117 -1.08 -9.87 11.16
CA TRP A 117 -2.40 -9.38 10.73
C TRP A 117 -3.17 -10.37 9.84
N ALA A 118 -2.44 -11.25 9.15
CA ALA A 118 -3.03 -12.21 8.22
C ALA A 118 -3.36 -13.56 8.88
N GLU A 119 -2.99 -13.78 10.15
CA GLU A 119 -3.27 -15.03 10.87
C GLU A 119 -4.77 -15.17 11.20
N ASP A 120 -5.45 -14.04 11.42
CA ASP A 120 -6.89 -14.01 11.68
C ASP A 120 -7.76 -14.00 10.42
N LEU A 121 -7.16 -13.96 9.23
CA LEU A 121 -7.90 -13.96 7.98
C LEU A 121 -8.49 -15.35 7.72
N ARG A 122 -9.77 -15.37 7.37
CA ARG A 122 -10.46 -16.55 6.90
C ARG A 122 -10.71 -16.44 5.41
N VAL A 123 -10.31 -17.46 4.66
CA VAL A 123 -10.54 -17.52 3.22
C VAL A 123 -11.55 -18.61 2.92
N THR A 124 -12.61 -18.23 2.23
CA THR A 124 -13.62 -19.17 1.74
C THR A 124 -13.54 -19.19 0.22
N VAL A 125 -13.33 -20.38 -0.33
CA VAL A 125 -13.38 -20.60 -1.77
C VAL A 125 -14.77 -21.12 -2.11
N ALA A 126 -15.49 -20.39 -2.95
CA ALA A 126 -16.81 -20.77 -3.40
C ALA A 126 -16.90 -20.64 -4.93
N PRO A 127 -17.72 -21.45 -5.59
CA PRO A 127 -17.94 -21.33 -7.02
C PRO A 127 -18.46 -19.94 -7.38
N ALA A 128 -17.78 -19.25 -8.29
CA ALA A 128 -18.18 -17.92 -8.77
C ALA A 128 -19.37 -17.98 -9.72
N SER A 129 -19.54 -19.10 -10.43
CA SER A 129 -20.66 -19.34 -11.35
C SER A 129 -21.23 -20.73 -11.15
N LYS A 130 -22.46 -20.93 -11.66
CA LYS A 130 -23.10 -22.24 -11.76
C LYS A 130 -22.83 -22.94 -13.09
N ALA A 131 -21.83 -22.47 -13.83
CA ALA A 131 -21.44 -23.07 -15.11
C ALA A 131 -21.02 -24.51 -14.89
N LYS A 132 -21.58 -25.41 -15.69
CA LYS A 132 -21.26 -26.84 -15.67
C LYS A 132 -21.09 -27.29 -17.11
N THR A 133 -20.08 -28.10 -17.34
CA THR A 133 -19.82 -28.71 -18.64
C THR A 133 -19.32 -30.13 -18.48
N GLN A 134 -19.27 -30.88 -19.56
CA GLN A 134 -18.68 -32.21 -19.60
C GLN A 134 -17.26 -32.14 -20.14
N VAL A 135 -16.34 -32.84 -19.48
CA VAL A 135 -15.01 -33.11 -20.01
C VAL A 135 -15.14 -34.25 -21.05
N LEU A 136 -14.72 -33.97 -22.27
CA LEU A 136 -14.74 -34.94 -23.36
C LEU A 136 -13.45 -35.77 -23.40
N SER A 137 -12.33 -35.12 -23.14
CA SER A 137 -11.03 -35.80 -23.07
C SER A 137 -10.07 -35.04 -22.15
N VAL A 138 -9.07 -35.77 -21.63
CA VAL A 138 -7.99 -35.27 -20.79
C VAL A 138 -6.67 -35.67 -21.43
N SER A 139 -5.78 -34.71 -21.66
CA SER A 139 -4.44 -34.92 -22.18
C SER A 139 -3.44 -34.15 -21.34
N GLY A 140 -2.79 -34.84 -20.39
CA GLY A 140 -1.91 -34.18 -19.42
C GLY A 140 -2.69 -33.18 -18.55
N ALA A 141 -2.34 -31.89 -18.61
CA ALA A 141 -3.04 -30.81 -17.93
C ALA A 141 -4.18 -30.18 -18.74
N ASP A 142 -4.34 -30.57 -19.99
CA ASP A 142 -5.34 -29.98 -20.90
C ASP A 142 -6.66 -30.76 -20.84
N LEU A 143 -7.75 -30.04 -20.71
CA LEU A 143 -9.11 -30.57 -20.69
C LEU A 143 -9.88 -30.09 -21.92
N THR A 144 -10.39 -31.03 -22.70
CA THR A 144 -11.33 -30.69 -23.78
C THR A 144 -12.74 -30.70 -23.24
N LEU A 145 -13.41 -29.57 -23.29
CA LEU A 145 -14.75 -29.38 -22.77
C LEU A 145 -15.79 -29.46 -23.88
N LYS A 146 -17.01 -29.92 -23.56
CA LYS A 146 -18.14 -29.93 -24.48
C LYS A 146 -18.53 -28.51 -24.91
N ASN A 147 -18.53 -27.57 -23.97
CA ASN A 147 -18.60 -26.14 -24.21
C ASN A 147 -17.89 -25.41 -23.09
N ALA A 148 -17.46 -24.17 -23.34
CA ALA A 148 -16.79 -23.33 -22.36
C ALA A 148 -17.64 -22.15 -21.91
N ASP A 149 -18.95 -22.16 -22.15
CA ASP A 149 -19.84 -21.05 -21.79
C ASP A 149 -19.88 -20.86 -20.27
N GLY A 150 -19.60 -19.62 -19.85
CA GLY A 150 -19.58 -19.26 -18.42
C GLY A 150 -18.28 -19.56 -17.70
N PHE A 151 -17.22 -20.04 -18.40
CA PHE A 151 -15.87 -20.19 -17.85
C PHE A 151 -14.97 -19.08 -18.39
N ASN A 152 -14.13 -18.53 -17.52
CA ASN A 152 -13.18 -17.47 -17.87
C ASN A 152 -11.75 -17.92 -17.57
N PRO A 153 -10.74 -17.39 -18.27
CA PRO A 153 -9.34 -17.62 -17.93
C PRO A 153 -9.05 -17.21 -16.49
N GLY A 154 -8.47 -18.12 -15.72
CA GLY A 154 -8.19 -17.93 -14.30
C GLY A 154 -9.25 -18.47 -13.34
N ASP A 155 -10.39 -18.96 -13.84
CA ASP A 155 -11.38 -19.63 -13.00
C ASP A 155 -10.81 -20.91 -12.40
N VAL A 156 -11.16 -21.17 -11.15
CA VAL A 156 -10.89 -22.46 -10.48
C VAL A 156 -12.08 -23.36 -10.68
N VAL A 157 -11.84 -24.55 -11.24
CA VAL A 157 -12.89 -25.51 -11.58
C VAL A 157 -12.76 -26.78 -10.73
N GLU A 158 -13.90 -27.36 -10.39
CA GLU A 158 -13.99 -28.66 -9.75
C GLU A 158 -14.24 -29.72 -10.82
N LEU A 159 -13.44 -30.77 -10.82
CA LEU A 159 -13.64 -31.94 -11.69
C LEU A 159 -14.33 -33.03 -10.88
N PHE A 160 -15.50 -33.42 -11.34
CA PHE A 160 -16.31 -34.47 -10.71
C PHE A 160 -16.38 -35.68 -11.61
N ASP A 161 -16.00 -36.84 -11.10
CA ASP A 161 -15.97 -38.12 -11.85
C ASP A 161 -17.29 -38.93 -11.77
N GLY A 162 -18.31 -38.35 -11.18
CA GLY A 162 -19.61 -39.01 -11.01
C GLY A 162 -19.69 -39.94 -9.81
N LYS A 163 -18.64 -40.04 -9.00
CA LYS A 163 -18.63 -40.83 -7.76
C LYS A 163 -18.74 -39.90 -6.57
N THR A 164 -19.74 -40.11 -5.75
CA THR A 164 -19.87 -39.42 -4.47
C THR A 164 -18.89 -40.07 -3.48
N THR A 165 -18.08 -39.24 -2.82
CA THR A 165 -17.24 -39.64 -1.68
C THR A 165 -18.13 -39.77 -0.46
#